data_9039d680321f15b308119ac7f27902f3
#
_entry.id   9039d680321f15b308119ac7f27902f3
#
_cell.length_a   1.000
_cell.length_b   1.000
_cell.length_c   1.000
_cell.angle_alpha   90.00
_cell.angle_beta   90.00
_cell.angle_gamma   90.00
#
_symmetry.space_group_name_H-M   'P 1'
#
loop_
_entity.id
_entity.type
_entity.pdbx_description
1 polymer ?
#
loop_
_entity_poly.entity_id
_entity_poly.type
_entity_poly.pdbx_seq_one_letter_code
_entity_poly.pdbx_strand_id
1 'polypeptide(L)'
;MADGVKEWKGIDVAALEQLAEDAKKDAHHVKSIKPLPKRKTDSEVPLLDCFFAPCEEGCPIHQDITTYVKLAGEGDYAQALRVILEKNALPFITGTLCAHNCMYKCTRNFYEEPVNIRNTKLIAAQNGYDTVIGEIKAGTADGKKVAVVGAGPAGIASAYFLARAGASVTVFEKEEKVGGVIRYVIPGFRISDDAIDKDVSFIQKMGVEIKTGTEVKSVQELKHRVMTQ
;
A
#
# COMPACT_ATOMS: atom_id res chain seq x y z
N MET A 1 6.58 21.00 34.72
CA MET A 1 7.38 22.15 34.25
C MET A 1 6.75 22.60 32.92
N ALA A 2 5.91 23.59 33.05
CA ALA A 2 5.30 24.25 31.90
C ALA A 2 6.07 25.56 31.74
N ASP A 3 6.95 25.62 30.74
CA ASP A 3 7.61 26.87 30.40
C ASP A 3 7.98 26.84 28.90
N GLY A 4 7.44 27.77 28.15
CA GLY A 4 7.96 28.10 26.85
C GLY A 4 6.95 28.34 25.73
N VAL A 5 5.73 28.78 26.03
CA VAL A 5 4.95 29.49 25.03
C VAL A 5 5.60 30.88 24.86
N LYS A 6 6.39 31.02 23.79
CA LYS A 6 6.88 32.34 23.36
C LYS A 6 5.65 33.21 23.09
N GLU A 7 5.40 34.19 23.98
CA GLU A 7 4.47 35.28 23.65
C GLU A 7 4.94 35.96 22.39
N TRP A 8 4.19 35.84 21.31
CA TRP A 8 4.38 36.56 20.06
C TRP A 8 3.93 38.02 20.26
N LYS A 9 4.81 38.83 20.85
CA LYS A 9 4.56 40.26 20.97
C LYS A 9 4.55 40.91 19.61
N GLY A 10 3.40 41.42 19.20
CA GLY A 10 3.25 42.23 17.99
C GLY A 10 2.40 41.65 16.85
N ILE A 11 1.73 40.53 17.07
CA ILE A 11 0.76 40.01 16.11
C ILE A 11 -0.62 40.56 16.46
N ASP A 12 -1.20 41.32 15.53
CA ASP A 12 -2.60 41.72 15.63
C ASP A 12 -3.48 40.51 15.24
N VAL A 13 -4.03 39.87 16.26
CA VAL A 13 -4.88 38.68 16.07
C VAL A 13 -6.14 39.04 15.30
N ALA A 14 -6.72 40.23 15.48
CA ALA A 14 -7.90 40.66 14.77
C ALA A 14 -7.60 40.85 13.26
N ALA A 15 -6.44 41.37 12.94
CA ALA A 15 -6.01 41.52 11.54
C ALA A 15 -5.78 40.14 10.87
N LEU A 16 -5.26 39.15 11.61
CA LEU A 16 -5.12 37.78 11.12
C LEU A 16 -6.47 37.08 10.91
N GLU A 17 -7.41 37.26 11.84
CA GLU A 17 -8.77 36.74 11.69
C GLU A 17 -9.47 37.36 10.48
N GLN A 18 -9.34 38.68 10.29
CA GLN A 18 -9.89 39.37 9.12
C GLN A 18 -9.25 38.84 7.82
N LEU A 19 -7.93 38.69 7.78
CA LEU A 19 -7.21 38.13 6.64
C LEU A 19 -7.69 36.69 6.30
N ALA A 20 -7.92 35.88 7.33
CA ALA A 20 -8.43 34.53 7.14
C ALA A 20 -9.87 34.53 6.57
N GLU A 21 -10.74 35.43 7.04
CA GLU A 21 -12.09 35.58 6.51
C GLU A 21 -12.08 36.10 5.07
N ASP A 22 -11.19 37.00 4.73
CA ASP A 22 -11.05 37.52 3.38
C ASP A 22 -10.47 36.46 2.42
N ALA A 23 -9.52 35.66 2.89
CA ALA A 23 -8.98 34.53 2.13
C ALA A 23 -10.04 33.46 1.84
N LYS A 24 -10.99 33.22 2.76
CA LYS A 24 -12.12 32.30 2.52
C LYS A 24 -13.07 32.81 1.42
N LYS A 25 -13.18 34.11 1.24
CA LYS A 25 -14.04 34.73 0.22
C LYS A 25 -13.34 34.87 -1.13
N ASP A 26 -12.02 34.79 -1.17
CA ASP A 26 -11.23 34.94 -2.39
C ASP A 26 -11.25 33.65 -3.20
N ALA A 27 -11.96 33.64 -4.32
CA ALA A 27 -12.04 32.54 -5.25
C ALA A 27 -10.66 32.07 -5.80
N HIS A 28 -9.62 32.90 -5.68
CA HIS A 28 -8.26 32.58 -6.09
C HIS A 28 -7.66 31.42 -5.25
N HIS A 29 -8.11 31.26 -4.01
CA HIS A 29 -7.67 30.25 -3.09
C HIS A 29 -8.59 29.02 -3.04
N VAL A 30 -9.73 29.08 -3.74
CA VAL A 30 -10.69 27.97 -3.84
C VAL A 30 -10.33 27.08 -5.01
N LYS A 31 -9.84 25.88 -4.73
CA LYS A 31 -9.61 24.87 -5.75
C LYS A 31 -10.86 24.02 -5.96
N SER A 32 -11.22 23.82 -7.23
CA SER A 32 -12.30 22.89 -7.57
C SER A 32 -12.01 21.50 -7.02
N ILE A 33 -13.02 20.86 -6.47
CA ILE A 33 -12.95 19.48 -6.01
C ILE A 33 -12.70 18.57 -7.23
N LYS A 34 -11.52 17.95 -7.26
CA LYS A 34 -11.28 16.86 -8.20
C LYS A 34 -11.62 15.55 -7.47
N PRO A 35 -12.40 14.65 -8.09
CA PRO A 35 -12.66 13.33 -7.52
C PRO A 35 -11.34 12.53 -7.55
N LEU A 36 -10.54 12.67 -6.49
CA LEU A 36 -9.35 11.86 -6.29
C LEU A 36 -9.73 10.65 -5.44
N PRO A 37 -9.31 9.44 -5.81
CA PRO A 37 -9.69 8.20 -5.11
C PRO A 37 -9.33 8.15 -3.63
N LYS A 38 -8.51 9.09 -3.15
CA LYS A 38 -7.98 9.16 -1.79
C LYS A 38 -8.36 10.42 -1.03
N ARG A 39 -9.32 11.13 -1.49
CA ARG A 39 -9.74 12.33 -0.79
C ARG A 39 -10.34 11.95 0.56
N LYS A 40 -9.83 12.51 1.64
CA LYS A 40 -10.31 12.26 3.01
C LYS A 40 -11.68 12.93 3.30
N THR A 41 -12.13 13.78 2.43
CA THR A 41 -13.41 14.48 2.55
C THR A 41 -14.07 14.63 1.18
N ASP A 42 -15.36 14.36 1.12
CA ASP A 42 -16.20 14.54 -0.07
C ASP A 42 -16.74 15.96 -0.18
N SER A 43 -16.51 16.80 0.84
CA SER A 43 -16.95 18.19 0.85
C SER A 43 -15.90 19.13 0.25
N GLU A 44 -16.37 20.25 -0.25
CA GLU A 44 -15.53 21.35 -0.72
C GLU A 44 -14.71 21.93 0.44
N VAL A 45 -13.38 21.94 0.30
CA VAL A 45 -12.51 22.52 1.30
C VAL A 45 -11.96 23.80 0.72
N PRO A 46 -12.28 24.96 1.27
CA PRO A 46 -11.95 26.25 0.70
C PRO A 46 -10.45 26.56 0.70
N LEU A 47 -9.64 25.81 1.41
CA LEU A 47 -8.21 26.00 1.50
C LEU A 47 -7.48 24.69 1.29
N LEU A 48 -6.89 24.52 0.12
CA LEU A 48 -5.80 23.60 -0.17
C LEU A 48 -6.13 22.10 -0.22
N ASP A 49 -5.71 21.47 -1.28
CA ASP A 49 -5.47 20.03 -1.38
C ASP A 49 -4.29 19.58 -0.47
N CYS A 50 -4.16 20.17 0.73
CA CYS A 50 -3.13 19.86 1.71
C CYS A 50 -3.39 18.58 2.49
N PHE A 51 -4.45 17.84 2.16
CA PHE A 51 -4.86 16.65 2.91
C PHE A 51 -4.14 15.38 2.51
N PHE A 52 -3.40 15.41 1.41
CA PHE A 52 -2.54 14.30 1.01
C PHE A 52 -1.11 14.59 1.42
N ALA A 53 -0.55 13.68 2.20
CA ALA A 53 0.85 13.78 2.54
C ALA A 53 1.70 13.63 1.26
N PRO A 54 2.73 14.45 1.05
CA PRO A 54 3.59 14.33 -0.13
C PRO A 54 4.21 12.95 -0.31
N CYS A 55 4.40 12.20 0.78
CA CYS A 55 4.86 10.81 0.72
C CYS A 55 3.83 9.86 0.09
N GLU A 56 2.53 10.10 0.25
CA GLU A 56 1.48 9.32 -0.42
C GLU A 56 1.49 9.58 -1.92
N GLU A 57 1.65 10.84 -2.33
CA GLU A 57 1.80 11.21 -3.75
C GLU A 57 3.09 10.68 -4.36
N GLY A 58 4.15 10.57 -3.56
CA GLY A 58 5.41 9.95 -3.96
C GLY A 58 5.36 8.43 -4.06
N CYS A 59 4.31 7.79 -3.56
CA CYS A 59 4.13 6.34 -3.61
C CYS A 59 3.39 5.94 -4.90
N PRO A 60 3.98 5.12 -5.81
CA PRO A 60 3.33 4.75 -7.07
C PRO A 60 1.97 4.04 -6.91
N ILE A 61 1.76 3.37 -5.79
CA ILE A 61 0.48 2.71 -5.45
C ILE A 61 -0.33 3.51 -4.43
N HIS A 62 0.09 4.71 -4.10
CA HIS A 62 -0.60 5.64 -3.20
C HIS A 62 -1.05 4.99 -1.89
N GLN A 63 -0.13 4.36 -1.15
CA GLN A 63 -0.43 3.81 0.17
C GLN A 63 -0.76 4.92 1.17
N ASP A 64 -1.66 4.66 2.10
CA ASP A 64 -1.92 5.55 3.24
C ASP A 64 -0.77 5.45 4.25
N ILE A 65 0.33 6.16 3.91
CA ILE A 65 1.58 6.10 4.64
C ILE A 65 1.43 6.70 6.03
N THR A 66 0.73 7.81 6.13
CA THR A 66 0.56 8.53 7.39
C THR A 66 -0.13 7.68 8.44
N THR A 67 -1.17 6.95 8.04
CA THR A 67 -1.92 6.09 8.94
C THR A 67 -1.10 4.89 9.41
N TYR A 68 -0.44 4.14 8.50
CA TYR A 68 0.30 2.98 8.97
C TYR A 68 1.58 3.32 9.74
N VAL A 69 2.21 4.47 9.45
CA VAL A 69 3.38 4.95 10.22
C VAL A 69 2.96 5.33 11.63
N LYS A 70 1.82 6.01 11.79
CA LYS A 70 1.25 6.34 13.09
C LYS A 70 0.95 5.08 13.90
N LEU A 71 0.20 4.15 13.34
CA LEU A 71 -0.18 2.89 13.99
C LEU A 71 1.04 2.07 14.41
N ALA A 72 2.07 1.99 13.53
CA ALA A 72 3.31 1.31 13.87
C ALA A 72 4.07 2.02 15.02
N GLY A 73 4.02 3.35 15.08
CA GLY A 73 4.58 4.14 16.17
C GLY A 73 3.85 3.93 17.50
N GLU A 74 2.57 3.61 17.47
CA GLU A 74 1.74 3.26 18.62
C GLU A 74 1.87 1.77 19.01
N GLY A 75 2.59 0.96 18.22
CA GLY A 75 2.78 -0.47 18.46
C GLY A 75 1.66 -1.35 17.91
N ASP A 76 0.64 -0.79 17.25
CA ASP A 76 -0.43 -1.56 16.60
C ASP A 76 0.00 -2.01 15.19
N TYR A 77 0.93 -2.95 15.16
CA TYR A 77 1.49 -3.48 13.93
C TYR A 77 0.47 -4.26 13.08
N ALA A 78 -0.48 -4.92 13.74
CA ALA A 78 -1.52 -5.66 13.02
C ALA A 78 -2.42 -4.71 12.23
N GLN A 79 -2.87 -3.62 12.85
CA GLN A 79 -3.68 -2.62 12.14
C GLN A 79 -2.86 -1.87 11.08
N ALA A 80 -1.59 -1.55 11.38
CA ALA A 80 -0.68 -0.98 10.39
C ALA A 80 -0.55 -1.88 9.15
N LEU A 81 -0.40 -3.19 9.34
CA LEU A 81 -0.32 -4.16 8.24
C LEU A 81 -1.64 -4.25 7.46
N ARG A 82 -2.80 -4.20 8.11
CA ARG A 82 -4.10 -4.16 7.41
C ARG A 82 -4.20 -2.94 6.49
N VAL A 83 -3.81 -1.76 6.98
CA VAL A 83 -3.76 -0.53 6.17
C VAL A 83 -2.81 -0.67 4.97
N ILE A 84 -1.64 -1.27 5.17
CA ILE A 84 -0.68 -1.54 4.10
C ILE A 84 -1.31 -2.46 3.05
N LEU A 85 -1.94 -3.56 3.46
CA LEU A 85 -2.54 -4.57 2.60
C LEU A 85 -3.74 -4.05 1.78
N GLU A 86 -4.29 -2.90 2.10
CA GLU A 86 -5.34 -2.28 1.26
C GLU A 86 -4.85 -1.93 -0.15
N LYS A 87 -3.57 -1.56 -0.28
CA LYS A 87 -2.96 -1.10 -1.54
C LYS A 87 -1.72 -1.87 -1.96
N ASN A 88 -1.17 -2.69 -1.06
CA ASN A 88 0.09 -3.38 -1.26
C ASN A 88 -0.01 -4.84 -0.84
N ALA A 89 -0.12 -5.72 -1.82
CA ALA A 89 -0.20 -7.16 -1.61
C ALA A 89 1.12 -7.81 -1.17
N LEU A 90 2.24 -7.09 -1.23
CA LEU A 90 3.60 -7.60 -1.05
C LEU A 90 4.37 -6.80 0.00
N PRO A 91 3.89 -6.76 1.27
CA PRO A 91 4.48 -5.92 2.30
C PRO A 91 5.92 -6.31 2.66
N PHE A 92 6.28 -7.59 2.68
CA PHE A 92 7.65 -8.05 2.96
C PHE A 92 8.60 -7.73 1.81
N ILE A 93 8.22 -8.06 0.58
CA ILE A 93 9.02 -7.77 -0.61
C ILE A 93 9.24 -6.27 -0.76
N THR A 94 8.18 -5.48 -0.70
CA THR A 94 8.29 -4.03 -0.85
C THR A 94 8.87 -3.34 0.38
N GLY A 95 8.73 -3.91 1.56
CA GLY A 95 9.43 -3.47 2.77
C GLY A 95 10.94 -3.60 2.67
N THR A 96 11.39 -4.59 1.88
CA THR A 96 12.82 -4.88 1.68
C THR A 96 13.40 -4.19 0.44
N LEU A 97 12.70 -4.26 -0.71
CA LEU A 97 13.26 -3.90 -2.03
C LEU A 97 12.72 -2.59 -2.64
N CYS A 98 11.68 -1.99 -2.06
CA CYS A 98 11.08 -0.78 -2.63
C CYS A 98 12.11 0.35 -2.76
N ALA A 99 12.08 1.07 -3.89
CA ALA A 99 12.91 2.25 -4.14
C ALA A 99 12.58 3.45 -3.23
N HIS A 100 11.55 3.36 -2.41
CA HIS A 100 11.15 4.32 -1.36
C HIS A 100 11.03 5.78 -1.84
N ASN A 101 10.49 6.00 -3.03
CA ASN A 101 10.28 7.34 -3.59
C ASN A 101 9.48 8.26 -2.65
N CYS A 102 8.63 7.70 -1.80
CA CYS A 102 7.92 8.41 -0.74
C CYS A 102 8.84 9.13 0.25
N MET A 103 10.01 8.57 0.55
CA MET A 103 10.98 9.19 1.45
C MET A 103 11.62 10.45 0.84
N TYR A 104 11.83 10.47 -0.49
CA TYR A 104 12.31 11.68 -1.20
C TYR A 104 11.28 12.82 -1.18
N LYS A 105 10.00 12.50 -1.04
CA LYS A 105 8.91 13.47 -0.94
C LYS A 105 8.53 13.82 0.49
N CYS A 106 9.22 13.27 1.49
CA CYS A 106 8.95 13.57 2.89
C CYS A 106 9.27 15.04 3.20
N THR A 107 8.30 15.75 3.80
CA THR A 107 8.49 17.16 4.18
C THR A 107 9.55 17.37 5.23
N ARG A 108 9.88 16.34 6.03
CA ARG A 108 10.97 16.38 6.99
C ARG A 108 12.34 16.63 6.34
N ASN A 109 12.52 16.28 5.07
CA ASN A 109 13.76 16.55 4.33
C ASN A 109 14.17 18.05 4.32
N PHE A 110 13.24 18.96 4.63
CA PHE A 110 13.55 20.40 4.69
C PHE A 110 14.32 20.80 5.94
N TYR A 111 14.36 19.98 6.98
CA TYR A 111 14.98 20.32 8.27
C TYR A 111 15.58 19.15 9.04
N GLU A 112 15.35 17.90 8.62
CA GLU A 112 15.89 16.69 9.27
C GLU A 112 15.86 15.48 8.34
N GLU A 113 16.16 14.28 8.85
CA GLU A 113 16.06 13.04 8.12
C GLU A 113 14.60 12.67 7.82
N PRO A 114 14.31 12.11 6.63
CA PRO A 114 12.96 11.63 6.31
C PRO A 114 12.53 10.50 7.23
N VAL A 115 11.23 10.34 7.41
CA VAL A 115 10.68 9.15 8.08
C VAL A 115 11.13 7.89 7.34
N ASN A 116 11.64 6.90 8.08
CA ASN A 116 12.08 5.64 7.48
C ASN A 116 10.88 4.74 7.09
N ILE A 117 10.09 5.23 6.14
CA ILE A 117 8.79 4.68 5.71
C ILE A 117 8.92 3.22 5.28
N ARG A 118 9.97 2.89 4.51
CA ARG A 118 10.18 1.53 4.02
C ARG A 118 10.42 0.54 5.16
N ASN A 119 11.29 0.90 6.09
CA ASN A 119 11.58 0.04 7.23
C ASN A 119 10.39 -0.08 8.18
N THR A 120 9.66 1.01 8.43
CA THR A 120 8.41 0.98 9.22
C THR A 120 7.39 0.01 8.63
N LYS A 121 7.24 0.00 7.31
CA LYS A 121 6.38 -0.98 6.61
C LYS A 121 6.84 -2.42 6.85
N LEU A 122 8.15 -2.68 6.76
CA LEU A 122 8.70 -4.01 7.03
C LEU A 122 8.47 -4.44 8.48
N ILE A 123 8.71 -3.55 9.44
CA ILE A 123 8.47 -3.80 10.87
C ILE A 123 6.99 -4.11 11.12
N ALA A 124 6.08 -3.34 10.53
CA ALA A 124 4.65 -3.59 10.63
C ALA A 124 4.28 -4.96 10.03
N ALA A 125 4.86 -5.33 8.88
CA ALA A 125 4.65 -6.64 8.29
C ALA A 125 5.17 -7.77 9.19
N GLN A 126 6.39 -7.64 9.73
CA GLN A 126 7.01 -8.68 10.56
C GLN A 126 6.25 -8.92 11.87
N ASN A 127 5.81 -7.85 12.53
CA ASN A 127 5.17 -7.95 13.85
C ASN A 127 3.64 -8.11 13.78
N GLY A 128 3.01 -7.71 12.68
CA GLY A 128 1.56 -7.87 12.46
C GLY A 128 1.17 -9.15 11.74
N TYR A 129 2.14 -9.88 11.17
CA TYR A 129 1.90 -11.00 10.27
C TYR A 129 1.02 -12.10 10.89
N ASP A 130 1.37 -12.63 12.05
CA ASP A 130 0.70 -13.78 12.66
C ASP A 130 -0.78 -13.49 12.96
N THR A 131 -1.08 -12.26 13.36
CA THR A 131 -2.46 -11.82 13.58
C THR A 131 -3.22 -11.73 12.26
N VAL A 132 -2.65 -11.01 11.28
CA VAL A 132 -3.34 -10.70 10.02
C VAL A 132 -3.51 -11.94 9.15
N ILE A 133 -2.52 -12.85 9.08
CA ILE A 133 -2.64 -14.08 8.29
C ILE A 133 -3.74 -15.01 8.84
N GLY A 134 -4.02 -14.94 10.13
CA GLY A 134 -5.12 -15.69 10.76
C GLY A 134 -6.51 -15.18 10.37
N GLU A 135 -6.62 -13.91 10.03
CA GLU A 135 -7.88 -13.20 9.74
C GLU A 135 -8.18 -13.03 8.24
N ILE A 136 -7.13 -13.04 7.40
CA ILE A 136 -7.27 -12.74 5.98
C ILE A 136 -8.17 -13.77 5.28
N LYS A 137 -9.09 -13.26 4.47
CA LYS A 137 -10.08 -14.07 3.73
C LYS A 137 -10.26 -13.52 2.32
N ALA A 138 -10.66 -14.39 1.40
CA ALA A 138 -11.19 -13.96 0.11
C ALA A 138 -12.45 -13.11 0.30
N GLY A 139 -12.71 -12.27 -0.67
CA GLY A 139 -14.00 -11.59 -0.77
C GLY A 139 -15.16 -12.56 -1.04
N THR A 140 -16.38 -12.04 -1.03
CA THR A 140 -17.56 -12.82 -1.39
C THR A 140 -17.46 -13.24 -2.85
N ALA A 141 -17.60 -14.55 -3.10
CA ALA A 141 -17.48 -15.12 -4.43
C ALA A 141 -18.49 -14.49 -5.40
N ASP A 142 -17.99 -13.94 -6.51
CA ASP A 142 -18.81 -13.43 -7.61
C ASP A 142 -19.02 -14.46 -8.74
N GLY A 143 -18.53 -15.68 -8.53
CA GLY A 143 -18.61 -16.79 -9.48
C GLY A 143 -17.63 -16.71 -10.64
N LYS A 144 -16.79 -15.66 -10.73
CA LYS A 144 -15.81 -15.52 -11.80
C LYS A 144 -14.56 -16.34 -11.51
N LYS A 145 -14.18 -17.14 -12.50
CA LYS A 145 -12.91 -17.86 -12.49
C LYS A 145 -11.86 -17.06 -13.28
N VAL A 146 -10.72 -16.81 -12.66
CA VAL A 146 -9.64 -16.00 -13.26
C VAL A 146 -8.34 -16.79 -13.26
N ALA A 147 -7.71 -16.86 -14.42
CA ALA A 147 -6.36 -17.41 -14.55
C ALA A 147 -5.33 -16.27 -14.58
N VAL A 148 -4.31 -16.38 -13.75
CA VAL A 148 -3.14 -15.50 -13.74
C VAL A 148 -1.95 -16.28 -14.27
N VAL A 149 -1.26 -15.75 -15.28
CA VAL A 149 -0.07 -16.38 -15.86
C VAL A 149 1.19 -15.70 -15.35
N GLY A 150 2.00 -16.48 -14.65
CA GLY A 150 3.22 -16.04 -13.98
C GLY A 150 2.99 -15.67 -12.52
N ALA A 151 3.79 -16.27 -11.63
CA ALA A 151 3.80 -16.00 -10.19
C ALA A 151 4.98 -15.11 -9.77
N GLY A 152 5.36 -14.14 -10.60
CA GLY A 152 6.21 -13.03 -10.23
C GLY A 152 5.44 -11.99 -9.40
N PRO A 153 6.08 -10.88 -8.98
CA PRO A 153 5.44 -9.87 -8.13
C PRO A 153 4.10 -9.34 -8.66
N ALA A 154 4.03 -9.09 -9.96
CA ALA A 154 2.82 -8.60 -10.60
C ALA A 154 1.68 -9.63 -10.55
N GLY A 155 2.00 -10.91 -10.83
CA GLY A 155 1.01 -12.00 -10.79
C GLY A 155 0.51 -12.25 -9.36
N ILE A 156 1.39 -12.28 -8.38
CA ILE A 156 1.03 -12.44 -6.97
C ILE A 156 0.13 -11.28 -6.52
N ALA A 157 0.50 -10.03 -6.85
CA ALA A 157 -0.32 -8.87 -6.51
C ALA A 157 -1.68 -8.90 -7.21
N SER A 158 -1.73 -9.29 -8.49
CA SER A 158 -2.99 -9.45 -9.23
C SER A 158 -3.89 -10.51 -8.59
N ALA A 159 -3.32 -11.67 -8.26
CA ALA A 159 -4.04 -12.75 -7.60
C ALA A 159 -4.61 -12.31 -6.23
N TYR A 160 -3.85 -11.53 -5.46
CA TYR A 160 -4.29 -10.97 -4.18
C TYR A 160 -5.55 -10.11 -4.35
N PHE A 161 -5.50 -9.11 -5.22
CA PHE A 161 -6.63 -8.19 -5.38
C PHE A 161 -7.84 -8.85 -6.04
N LEU A 162 -7.63 -9.79 -6.95
CA LEU A 162 -8.72 -10.58 -7.55
C LEU A 162 -9.40 -11.47 -6.51
N ALA A 163 -8.64 -12.19 -5.69
CA ALA A 163 -9.20 -13.01 -4.61
C ALA A 163 -9.92 -12.15 -3.56
N ARG A 164 -9.35 -11.00 -3.22
CA ARG A 164 -10.00 -10.03 -2.33
C ARG A 164 -11.30 -9.47 -2.92
N ALA A 165 -11.40 -9.35 -4.23
CA ALA A 165 -12.63 -8.96 -4.93
C ALA A 165 -13.65 -10.12 -5.06
N GLY A 166 -13.31 -11.33 -4.62
CA GLY A 166 -14.21 -12.48 -4.62
C GLY A 166 -14.08 -13.42 -5.81
N ALA A 167 -13.10 -13.22 -6.68
CA ALA A 167 -12.86 -14.13 -7.80
C ALA A 167 -12.18 -15.42 -7.33
N SER A 168 -12.51 -16.53 -7.99
CA SER A 168 -11.76 -17.79 -7.87
C SER A 168 -10.53 -17.73 -8.77
N VAL A 169 -9.34 -17.67 -8.15
CA VAL A 169 -8.10 -17.41 -8.87
C VAL A 169 -7.21 -18.63 -8.93
N THR A 170 -6.73 -18.98 -10.13
CA THR A 170 -5.67 -19.97 -10.34
C THR A 170 -4.46 -19.28 -10.98
N VAL A 171 -3.31 -19.39 -10.34
CA VAL A 171 -2.03 -18.87 -10.84
C VAL A 171 -1.24 -20.00 -11.48
N PHE A 172 -0.78 -19.80 -12.70
CA PHE A 172 0.08 -20.75 -13.45
C PHE A 172 1.50 -20.20 -13.50
N GLU A 173 2.45 -20.95 -13.00
CA GLU A 173 3.88 -20.57 -12.98
C GLU A 173 4.72 -21.66 -13.64
N LYS A 174 5.58 -21.27 -14.56
CA LYS A 174 6.45 -22.22 -15.28
C LYS A 174 7.60 -22.76 -14.43
N GLU A 175 8.08 -21.94 -13.49
CA GLU A 175 9.14 -22.33 -12.59
C GLU A 175 8.63 -23.21 -11.43
N GLU A 176 9.53 -23.89 -10.76
CA GLU A 176 9.20 -24.74 -9.60
C GLU A 176 8.73 -23.94 -8.38
N LYS A 177 9.19 -22.69 -8.26
CA LYS A 177 8.87 -21.81 -7.12
C LYS A 177 8.30 -20.48 -7.60
N VAL A 178 7.40 -19.93 -6.81
CA VAL A 178 6.85 -18.58 -7.01
C VAL A 178 7.86 -17.49 -6.66
N GLY A 179 7.67 -16.27 -7.17
CA GLY A 179 8.51 -15.11 -6.86
C GLY A 179 9.16 -14.48 -8.10
N GLY A 180 9.30 -15.23 -9.19
CA GLY A 180 9.86 -14.73 -10.46
C GLY A 180 11.23 -14.08 -10.25
N VAL A 181 11.47 -12.90 -10.85
CA VAL A 181 12.75 -12.20 -10.79
C VAL A 181 13.25 -11.97 -9.36
N ILE A 182 12.36 -11.80 -8.39
CA ILE A 182 12.76 -11.55 -6.99
C ILE A 182 13.44 -12.77 -6.39
N ARG A 183 12.96 -13.97 -6.69
CA ARG A 183 13.55 -15.21 -6.19
C ARG A 183 14.74 -15.70 -7.02
N TYR A 184 14.65 -15.58 -8.35
CA TYR A 184 15.62 -16.22 -9.24
C TYR A 184 16.76 -15.32 -9.69
N VAL A 185 16.64 -13.99 -9.54
CA VAL A 185 17.62 -13.03 -10.03
C VAL A 185 18.20 -12.16 -8.91
N ILE A 186 17.36 -11.72 -7.96
CA ILE A 186 17.83 -10.89 -6.85
C ILE A 186 18.57 -11.78 -5.84
N PRO A 187 19.83 -11.42 -5.48
CA PRO A 187 20.61 -12.24 -4.55
C PRO A 187 19.94 -12.41 -3.18
N GLY A 188 20.03 -13.61 -2.60
CA GLY A 188 19.42 -13.98 -1.32
C GLY A 188 19.86 -13.12 -0.12
N PHE A 189 21.02 -12.46 -0.20
CA PHE A 189 21.43 -11.50 0.84
C PHE A 189 20.63 -10.19 0.80
N ARG A 190 19.94 -9.89 -0.32
CA ARG A 190 19.07 -8.72 -0.47
C ARG A 190 17.65 -8.98 0.03
N ILE A 191 17.15 -10.19 -0.21
CA ILE A 191 15.83 -10.64 0.25
C ILE A 191 15.87 -12.16 0.44
N SER A 192 15.34 -12.63 1.56
CA SER A 192 15.25 -14.06 1.86
C SER A 192 14.05 -14.71 1.16
N ASP A 193 14.14 -16.01 0.91
CA ASP A 193 13.03 -16.81 0.43
C ASP A 193 11.83 -16.76 1.40
N ASP A 194 12.07 -16.76 2.72
CA ASP A 194 11.04 -16.63 3.74
C ASP A 194 10.20 -15.35 3.60
N ALA A 195 10.83 -14.22 3.29
CA ALA A 195 10.10 -12.96 3.07
C ALA A 195 9.18 -13.03 1.84
N ILE A 196 9.61 -13.72 0.78
CA ILE A 196 8.80 -13.95 -0.41
C ILE A 196 7.63 -14.89 -0.08
N ASP A 197 7.91 -15.98 0.64
CA ASP A 197 6.92 -16.99 0.98
C ASP A 197 5.84 -16.44 1.93
N LYS A 198 6.18 -15.51 2.83
CA LYS A 198 5.21 -14.79 3.66
C LYS A 198 4.24 -13.95 2.83
N ASP A 199 4.72 -13.22 1.83
CA ASP A 199 3.81 -12.49 0.93
C ASP A 199 2.92 -13.44 0.10
N VAL A 200 3.46 -14.56 -0.36
CA VAL A 200 2.69 -15.59 -1.09
C VAL A 200 1.64 -16.23 -0.20
N SER A 201 1.93 -16.42 1.08
CA SER A 201 0.99 -17.04 2.03
C SER A 201 -0.34 -16.29 2.15
N PHE A 202 -0.35 -14.95 1.98
CA PHE A 202 -1.60 -14.18 1.99
C PHE A 202 -2.56 -14.65 0.89
N ILE A 203 -2.07 -14.86 -0.34
CA ILE A 203 -2.92 -15.32 -1.43
C ILE A 203 -3.34 -16.79 -1.27
N GLN A 204 -2.45 -17.64 -0.76
CA GLN A 204 -2.77 -19.02 -0.46
C GLN A 204 -3.86 -19.13 0.61
N LYS A 205 -3.78 -18.31 1.64
CA LYS A 205 -4.78 -18.25 2.71
C LYS A 205 -6.15 -17.79 2.23
N MET A 206 -6.20 -16.98 1.16
CA MET A 206 -7.44 -16.60 0.48
C MET A 206 -7.96 -17.66 -0.50
N GLY A 207 -7.32 -18.83 -0.57
CA GLY A 207 -7.76 -19.93 -1.43
C GLY A 207 -7.34 -19.81 -2.89
N VAL A 208 -6.34 -18.97 -3.20
CA VAL A 208 -5.74 -18.92 -4.55
C VAL A 208 -4.97 -20.21 -4.80
N GLU A 209 -5.33 -20.91 -5.88
CA GLU A 209 -4.60 -22.10 -6.35
C GLU A 209 -3.35 -21.68 -7.11
N ILE A 210 -2.19 -22.25 -6.76
CA ILE A 210 -0.93 -22.00 -7.47
C ILE A 210 -0.42 -23.29 -8.07
N LYS A 211 -0.29 -23.32 -9.41
CA LYS A 211 0.22 -24.45 -10.20
C LYS A 211 1.62 -24.10 -10.71
N THR A 212 2.63 -24.52 -9.97
CA THR A 212 4.05 -24.38 -10.36
C THR A 212 4.43 -25.45 -11.38
N GLY A 213 5.59 -25.30 -12.05
CA GLY A 213 6.03 -26.20 -13.09
C GLY A 213 5.10 -26.25 -14.31
N THR A 214 4.24 -25.25 -14.48
CA THR A 214 3.18 -25.25 -15.47
C THR A 214 3.32 -24.06 -16.43
N GLU A 215 3.95 -24.30 -17.58
CA GLU A 215 4.06 -23.30 -18.63
C GLU A 215 2.74 -23.15 -19.39
N VAL A 216 2.31 -21.93 -19.62
CA VAL A 216 1.15 -21.59 -20.46
C VAL A 216 1.63 -20.93 -21.74
N LYS A 217 1.39 -21.58 -22.88
CA LYS A 217 1.88 -21.14 -24.20
C LYS A 217 0.85 -20.35 -25.00
N SER A 218 -0.43 -20.49 -24.69
CA SER A 218 -1.49 -19.79 -25.40
C SER A 218 -2.75 -19.56 -24.56
N VAL A 219 -3.56 -18.57 -24.97
CA VAL A 219 -4.87 -18.29 -24.37
C VAL A 219 -5.86 -19.45 -24.63
N GLN A 220 -5.73 -20.15 -25.75
CA GLN A 220 -6.57 -21.30 -26.07
C GLN A 220 -6.32 -22.45 -25.09
N GLU A 221 -5.07 -22.70 -24.76
CA GLU A 221 -4.69 -23.69 -23.75
C GLU A 221 -5.27 -23.36 -22.38
N LEU A 222 -5.21 -22.08 -21.99
CA LEU A 222 -5.81 -21.61 -20.72
C LEU A 222 -7.31 -21.85 -20.67
N LYS A 223 -8.05 -21.53 -21.73
CA LYS A 223 -9.50 -21.76 -21.80
C LYS A 223 -9.83 -23.23 -21.56
N HIS A 224 -9.06 -24.12 -22.16
CA HIS A 224 -9.27 -25.57 -21.96
C HIS A 224 -9.00 -25.98 -20.52
N ARG A 225 -7.91 -25.51 -19.92
CA ARG A 225 -7.52 -25.84 -18.54
C ARG A 225 -8.45 -25.26 -17.45
N VAL A 226 -9.05 -24.11 -17.69
CA VAL A 226 -9.95 -23.43 -16.73
C VAL A 226 -11.40 -23.93 -16.83
N MET A 227 -11.84 -24.39 -18.01
CA MET A 227 -13.19 -24.90 -18.24
C MET A 227 -13.37 -26.36 -17.83
N THR A 228 -12.28 -27.12 -17.64
CA THR A 228 -12.31 -28.53 -17.24
C THR A 228 -12.18 -28.75 -15.73
N GLN A 229 -12.15 -27.71 -14.95
CA GLN A 229 -12.18 -27.69 -13.48
C GLN A 229 -13.46 -26.96 -12.96
#